data_4fd4bb2426dd5b282a62bba4c860dc0a
#
_entry.id   4fd4bb2426dd5b282a62bba4c860dc0a
#
_cell.length_a   1.000
_cell.length_b   1.000
_cell.length_c   1.000
_cell.angle_alpha   90.00
_cell.angle_beta   90.00
_cell.angle_gamma   90.00
#
_symmetry.space_group_name_H-M   'P 1'
#
loop_
_entity.id
_entity.type
_entity.pdbx_description
1 polymer ?
#
loop_
_entity_poly.entity_id
_entity_poly.type
_entity_poly.pdbx_seq_one_letter_code
_entity_poly.pdbx_strand_id
1 'polypeptide(L)'
;YLDAQNSLARHYLFNNTYEDAETKIKSIVENNNNNYSLKKTLGDFYRYNKKYDLALDVYDDMIKENQDDLWNIFYMRGICYEQKDEWDLAEKDFLRSLEIKPGTPNVLNYLAYGWVERNIKLDRSLKMLEEAYKANPDSFYIIDSLAWAHFKKNNLSEAARLMEKVIDIAPGEAISLDHLGDIYYAVNRKREAIHFWQQ
;
A
#
# COMPACT_ATOMS: atom_id res chain seq x y z
N TYR A 1 26.90 -13.94 1.97
CA TYR A 1 27.08 -13.14 3.21
C TYR A 1 25.98 -12.05 3.36
N LEU A 2 25.76 -11.21 2.31
CA LEU A 2 24.72 -10.17 2.31
C LEU A 2 23.30 -10.71 2.44
N ASP A 3 22.98 -11.83 1.78
CA ASP A 3 21.67 -12.48 1.89
C ASP A 3 21.41 -12.99 3.32
N ALA A 4 22.45 -13.46 4.00
CA ALA A 4 22.35 -13.86 5.41
C ALA A 4 22.11 -12.65 6.32
N GLN A 5 22.73 -11.50 6.05
CA GLN A 5 22.52 -10.25 6.79
C GLN A 5 21.12 -9.70 6.55
N ASN A 6 20.61 -9.72 5.32
CA ASN A 6 19.24 -9.34 5.00
C ASN A 6 18.22 -10.27 5.69
N SER A 7 18.46 -11.58 5.68
CA SER A 7 17.61 -12.55 6.36
C SER A 7 17.62 -12.34 7.88
N LEU A 8 18.78 -12.04 8.45
CA LEU A 8 18.93 -11.72 9.86
C LEU A 8 18.21 -10.43 10.24
N ALA A 9 18.37 -9.37 9.45
CA ALA A 9 17.67 -8.11 9.66
C ALA A 9 16.13 -8.31 9.63
N ARG A 10 15.63 -9.07 8.65
CA ARG A 10 14.20 -9.44 8.58
C ARG A 10 13.75 -10.29 9.76
N HIS A 11 14.59 -11.20 10.26
CA HIS A 11 14.28 -12.00 11.44
C HIS A 11 14.04 -11.12 12.67
N TYR A 12 14.85 -10.07 12.87
CA TYR A 12 14.66 -9.13 13.96
C TYR A 12 13.36 -8.31 13.85
N LEU A 13 12.84 -8.07 12.62
CA LEU A 13 11.55 -7.40 12.41
C LEU A 13 10.37 -8.07 13.13
N PHE A 14 10.39 -9.39 13.29
CA PHE A 14 9.24 -10.16 13.71
C PHE A 14 9.39 -10.82 15.10
N ASN A 15 10.60 -10.89 15.65
CA ASN A 15 10.89 -11.75 16.81
C ASN A 15 11.47 -11.02 18.03
N ASN A 16 11.62 -9.69 18.00
CA ASN A 16 12.26 -8.93 19.07
C ASN A 16 11.43 -7.69 19.47
N THR A 17 11.81 -7.07 20.59
CA THR A 17 11.28 -5.74 20.93
C THR A 17 11.73 -4.74 19.87
N TYR A 18 10.98 -3.62 19.74
CA TYR A 18 11.31 -2.57 18.78
C TYR A 18 12.74 -2.07 18.95
N GLU A 19 13.14 -1.76 20.19
CA GLU A 19 14.45 -1.17 20.52
C GLU A 19 15.61 -2.12 20.19
N ASP A 20 15.45 -3.42 20.51
CA ASP A 20 16.45 -4.43 20.19
C ASP A 20 16.58 -4.63 18.68
N ALA A 21 15.43 -4.69 17.97
CA ALA A 21 15.40 -4.82 16.53
C ALA A 21 16.05 -3.61 15.85
N GLU A 22 15.70 -2.39 16.25
CA GLU A 22 16.28 -1.16 15.73
C GLU A 22 17.80 -1.14 15.89
N THR A 23 18.29 -1.39 17.10
CA THR A 23 19.73 -1.39 17.40
C THR A 23 20.48 -2.41 16.54
N LYS A 24 19.94 -3.61 16.40
CA LYS A 24 20.55 -4.67 15.59
C LYS A 24 20.55 -4.36 14.09
N ILE A 25 19.43 -3.86 13.56
CA ILE A 25 19.32 -3.53 12.13
C ILE A 25 20.26 -2.38 11.79
N LYS A 26 20.31 -1.31 12.62
CA LYS A 26 21.27 -0.20 12.45
C LYS A 26 22.71 -0.71 12.42
N SER A 27 23.11 -1.51 13.40
CA SER A 27 24.46 -2.09 13.45
C SER A 27 24.78 -2.93 12.19
N ILE A 28 23.83 -3.70 11.69
CA ILE A 28 24.01 -4.47 10.45
C ILE A 28 24.22 -3.55 9.26
N VAL A 29 23.43 -2.48 9.13
CA VAL A 29 23.54 -1.50 8.05
C VAL A 29 24.92 -0.82 8.07
N GLU A 30 25.34 -0.31 9.24
CA GLU A 30 26.62 0.38 9.42
C GLU A 30 27.82 -0.53 9.12
N ASN A 31 27.81 -1.75 9.64
CA ASN A 31 28.90 -2.72 9.46
C ASN A 31 29.02 -3.27 8.04
N ASN A 32 28.05 -2.99 7.17
CA ASN A 32 28.04 -3.41 5.77
C ASN A 32 28.09 -2.23 4.78
N ASN A 33 28.81 -1.14 5.16
CA ASN A 33 29.02 0.05 4.35
C ASN A 33 27.71 0.65 3.80
N ASN A 34 26.68 0.68 4.61
CA ASN A 34 25.36 1.20 4.24
C ASN A 34 24.81 0.58 2.94
N ASN A 35 24.95 -0.74 2.80
CA ASN A 35 24.46 -1.45 1.62
C ASN A 35 23.00 -1.13 1.32
N TYR A 36 22.69 -0.88 0.04
CA TYR A 36 21.35 -0.48 -0.44
C TYR A 36 20.21 -1.37 0.08
N SER A 37 20.35 -2.70 -0.03
CA SER A 37 19.31 -3.64 0.39
C SER A 37 19.08 -3.60 1.91
N LEU A 38 20.16 -3.40 2.69
CA LEU A 38 20.08 -3.27 4.14
C LEU A 38 19.50 -1.93 4.56
N LYS A 39 19.85 -0.82 3.88
CA LYS A 39 19.21 0.49 4.09
C LYS A 39 17.70 0.40 3.81
N LYS A 40 17.31 -0.23 2.70
CA LYS A 40 15.91 -0.46 2.41
C LYS A 40 15.20 -1.23 3.52
N THR A 41 15.83 -2.28 4.05
CA THR A 41 15.28 -3.06 5.19
C THR A 41 15.09 -2.19 6.43
N LEU A 42 16.00 -1.25 6.71
CA LEU A 42 15.86 -0.27 7.81
C LEU A 42 14.69 0.68 7.57
N GLY A 43 14.56 1.23 6.37
CA GLY A 43 13.43 2.08 5.99
C GLY A 43 12.10 1.35 6.13
N ASP A 44 12.03 0.11 5.63
CA ASP A 44 10.84 -0.76 5.77
C ASP A 44 10.53 -1.06 7.24
N PHE A 45 11.55 -1.30 8.06
CA PHE A 45 11.39 -1.49 9.51
C PHE A 45 10.70 -0.28 10.15
N TYR A 46 11.19 0.91 9.89
CA TYR A 46 10.57 2.13 10.43
C TYR A 46 9.14 2.30 9.94
N ARG A 47 8.89 2.09 8.65
CA ARG A 47 7.54 2.20 8.06
C ARG A 47 6.55 1.21 8.70
N TYR A 48 6.92 -0.06 8.86
CA TYR A 48 6.07 -1.07 9.51
C TYR A 48 5.77 -0.73 10.96
N ASN A 49 6.71 -0.11 11.66
CA ASN A 49 6.53 0.35 13.04
C ASN A 49 5.89 1.76 13.12
N LYS A 50 5.33 2.28 12.01
CA LYS A 50 4.68 3.58 11.93
C LYS A 50 5.58 4.76 12.32
N LYS A 51 6.90 4.58 12.26
CA LYS A 51 7.92 5.62 12.47
C LYS A 51 8.23 6.31 11.14
N TYR A 52 7.19 6.95 10.57
CA TYR A 52 7.23 7.44 9.20
C TYR A 52 8.33 8.49 8.96
N ASP A 53 8.61 9.38 9.92
CA ASP A 53 9.68 10.37 9.77
C ASP A 53 11.05 9.71 9.62
N LEU A 54 11.36 8.70 10.44
CA LEU A 54 12.60 7.94 10.33
C LEU A 54 12.68 7.14 9.03
N ALA A 55 11.55 6.61 8.55
CA ALA A 55 11.49 5.92 7.26
C ALA A 55 11.76 6.90 6.11
N LEU A 56 11.16 8.10 6.15
CA LEU A 56 11.38 9.16 5.17
C LEU A 56 12.85 9.57 5.10
N ASP A 57 13.51 9.78 6.23
CA ASP A 57 14.94 10.12 6.29
C ASP A 57 15.80 9.07 5.57
N VAL A 58 15.53 7.77 5.82
CA VAL A 58 16.26 6.68 5.16
C VAL A 58 15.99 6.65 3.65
N TYR A 59 14.72 6.78 3.23
CA TYR A 59 14.37 6.76 1.80
C TYR A 59 14.90 8.00 1.07
N ASP A 60 14.91 9.17 1.71
CA ASP A 60 15.48 10.39 1.17
C ASP A 60 16.98 10.26 0.92
N ASP A 61 17.72 9.68 1.85
CA ASP A 61 19.15 9.43 1.69
C ASP A 61 19.42 8.42 0.57
N MET A 62 18.60 7.36 0.45
CA MET A 62 18.70 6.40 -0.65
C MET A 62 18.46 7.06 -2.02
N ILE A 63 17.51 7.98 -2.12
CA ILE A 63 17.23 8.72 -3.36
C ILE A 63 18.36 9.67 -3.71
N LYS A 64 18.96 10.37 -2.73
CA LYS A 64 20.12 11.25 -2.95
C LYS A 64 21.36 10.51 -3.45
N GLU A 65 21.56 9.27 -3.01
CA GLU A 65 22.66 8.42 -3.44
C GLU A 65 22.52 7.92 -4.90
N ASN A 66 21.42 8.24 -5.56
CA ASN A 66 21.14 7.95 -6.97
C ASN A 66 21.39 6.48 -7.34
N GLN A 67 20.86 5.57 -6.56
CA GLN A 67 20.94 4.14 -6.79
C GLN A 67 19.97 3.72 -7.90
N ASP A 68 20.29 2.63 -8.59
CA ASP A 68 19.41 2.01 -9.56
C ASP A 68 18.13 1.46 -8.88
N ASP A 69 17.07 1.30 -9.67
CA ASP A 69 15.77 0.73 -9.22
C ASP A 69 15.00 1.53 -8.16
N LEU A 70 15.07 2.86 -8.24
CA LEU A 70 14.43 3.78 -7.28
C LEU A 70 12.88 3.72 -7.29
N TRP A 71 12.23 3.07 -8.25
CA TRP A 71 10.76 3.00 -8.29
C TRP A 71 10.16 2.50 -6.97
N ASN A 72 10.79 1.49 -6.38
CA ASN A 72 10.32 0.90 -5.12
C ASN A 72 10.54 1.85 -3.93
N ILE A 73 11.63 2.64 -3.93
CA ILE A 73 11.88 3.63 -2.86
C ILE A 73 10.86 4.76 -2.93
N PHE A 74 10.58 5.30 -4.14
CA PHE A 74 9.51 6.27 -4.31
C PHE A 74 8.15 5.70 -3.88
N TYR A 75 7.84 4.46 -4.22
CA TYR A 75 6.61 3.81 -3.78
C TYR A 75 6.52 3.73 -2.26
N MET A 76 7.56 3.26 -1.56
CA MET A 76 7.58 3.13 -0.10
C MET A 76 7.53 4.50 0.60
N ARG A 77 8.23 5.50 0.06
CA ARG A 77 8.19 6.87 0.55
C ARG A 77 6.80 7.50 0.35
N GLY A 78 6.19 7.27 -0.79
CA GLY A 78 4.81 7.68 -1.07
C GLY A 78 3.81 7.11 -0.07
N ILE A 79 3.96 5.83 0.33
CA ILE A 79 3.14 5.25 1.40
C ILE A 79 3.34 5.99 2.73
N CYS A 80 4.59 6.35 3.08
CA CYS A 80 4.85 7.10 4.31
C CYS A 80 4.16 8.48 4.29
N TYR A 81 4.24 9.20 3.18
CA TYR A 81 3.56 10.49 3.01
C TYR A 81 2.03 10.34 3.08
N GLU A 82 1.46 9.31 2.46
CA GLU A 82 0.02 9.04 2.52
C GLU A 82 -0.43 8.78 3.98
N GLN A 83 0.31 7.97 4.72
CA GLN A 83 0.04 7.68 6.13
C GLN A 83 0.21 8.89 7.07
N LYS A 84 0.90 9.93 6.63
CA LYS A 84 1.02 11.24 7.31
C LYS A 84 -0.02 12.26 6.81
N ASP A 85 -0.93 11.86 5.94
CA ASP A 85 -1.91 12.74 5.28
C ASP A 85 -1.26 13.83 4.40
N GLU A 86 -0.04 13.60 3.92
CA GLU A 86 0.71 14.47 3.02
C GLU A 86 0.49 14.04 1.55
N TRP A 87 -0.77 14.07 1.10
CA TRP A 87 -1.19 13.49 -0.19
C TRP A 87 -0.43 14.03 -1.42
N ASP A 88 -0.18 15.32 -1.49
CA ASP A 88 0.51 15.91 -2.66
C ASP A 88 1.92 15.34 -2.86
N LEU A 89 2.61 15.04 -1.76
CA LEU A 89 3.91 14.39 -1.79
C LEU A 89 3.79 12.90 -2.14
N ALA A 90 2.79 12.23 -1.58
CA ALA A 90 2.49 10.83 -1.89
C ALA A 90 2.16 10.64 -3.38
N GLU A 91 1.26 11.46 -3.94
CA GLU A 91 0.89 11.44 -5.36
C GLU A 91 2.12 11.62 -6.27
N LYS A 92 2.98 12.60 -5.94
CA LYS A 92 4.21 12.85 -6.70
C LYS A 92 5.14 11.64 -6.70
N ASP A 93 5.31 11.00 -5.57
CA ASP A 93 6.17 9.83 -5.43
C ASP A 93 5.59 8.60 -6.15
N PHE A 94 4.29 8.35 -6.04
CA PHE A 94 3.64 7.26 -6.79
C PHE A 94 3.74 7.48 -8.31
N LEU A 95 3.53 8.70 -8.78
CA LEU A 95 3.72 9.05 -10.19
C LEU A 95 5.16 8.81 -10.62
N ARG A 96 6.13 9.24 -9.81
CA ARG A 96 7.56 9.01 -10.11
C ARG A 96 7.92 7.53 -10.14
N SER A 97 7.36 6.75 -9.23
CA SER A 97 7.50 5.28 -9.24
C SER A 97 7.00 4.66 -10.55
N LEU A 98 5.83 5.08 -11.03
CA LEU A 98 5.25 4.60 -12.30
C LEU A 98 5.97 5.11 -13.54
N GLU A 99 6.62 6.28 -13.50
CA GLU A 99 7.49 6.75 -14.58
C GLU A 99 8.71 5.83 -14.76
N ILE A 100 9.30 5.38 -13.65
CA ILE A 100 10.47 4.47 -13.66
C ILE A 100 10.06 3.05 -14.03
N LYS A 101 8.96 2.57 -13.44
CA LYS A 101 8.45 1.21 -13.68
C LYS A 101 6.93 1.23 -13.93
N PRO A 102 6.52 1.44 -15.18
CA PRO A 102 5.10 1.44 -15.55
C PRO A 102 4.39 0.12 -15.24
N GLY A 103 3.09 0.17 -15.05
CA GLY A 103 2.25 -1.02 -14.90
C GLY A 103 2.46 -1.80 -13.60
N THR A 104 3.15 -1.25 -12.60
CA THR A 104 3.34 -1.92 -11.30
C THR A 104 2.02 -1.95 -10.52
N PRO A 105 1.38 -3.14 -10.32
CA PRO A 105 0.00 -3.21 -9.84
C PRO A 105 -0.23 -2.55 -8.49
N ASN A 106 0.71 -2.73 -7.55
CA ASN A 106 0.59 -2.13 -6.21
C ASN A 106 0.65 -0.60 -6.26
N VAL A 107 1.53 -0.02 -7.11
CA VAL A 107 1.66 1.43 -7.24
C VAL A 107 0.42 2.01 -7.92
N LEU A 108 -0.06 1.34 -9.00
CA LEU A 108 -1.32 1.69 -9.65
C LEU A 108 -2.47 1.71 -8.65
N ASN A 109 -2.56 0.68 -7.80
CA ASN A 109 -3.60 0.56 -6.78
C ASN A 109 -3.53 1.71 -5.75
N TYR A 110 -2.37 1.96 -5.13
CA TYR A 110 -2.23 3.00 -4.12
C TYR A 110 -2.56 4.39 -4.66
N LEU A 111 -2.03 4.74 -5.85
CA LEU A 111 -2.30 6.03 -6.47
C LEU A 111 -3.77 6.19 -6.84
N ALA A 112 -4.35 5.17 -7.46
CA ALA A 112 -5.74 5.22 -7.91
C ALA A 112 -6.71 5.23 -6.72
N TYR A 113 -6.49 4.41 -5.70
CA TYR A 113 -7.29 4.39 -4.46
C TYR A 113 -7.24 5.76 -3.76
N GLY A 114 -6.06 6.36 -3.63
CA GLY A 114 -5.92 7.69 -3.04
C GLY A 114 -6.70 8.77 -3.79
N TRP A 115 -6.81 8.69 -5.13
CA TRP A 115 -7.68 9.57 -5.90
C TRP A 115 -9.17 9.26 -5.69
N VAL A 116 -9.55 7.98 -5.59
CA VAL A 116 -10.94 7.55 -5.35
C VAL A 116 -11.43 8.05 -4.00
N GLU A 117 -10.63 7.92 -2.94
CA GLU A 117 -10.95 8.43 -1.60
C GLU A 117 -11.21 9.95 -1.61
N ARG A 118 -10.43 10.67 -2.39
CA ARG A 118 -10.56 12.13 -2.53
C ARG A 118 -11.59 12.57 -3.56
N ASN A 119 -12.28 11.59 -4.17
CA ASN A 119 -13.27 11.82 -5.23
C ASN A 119 -12.74 12.64 -6.42
N ILE A 120 -11.47 12.42 -6.79
CA ILE A 120 -10.80 13.09 -7.92
C ILE A 120 -10.33 12.07 -8.95
N LYS A 121 -10.18 12.48 -10.20
CA LYS A 121 -9.63 11.68 -11.32
C LYS A 121 -10.26 10.28 -11.45
N LEU A 122 -11.55 10.10 -11.10
CA LEU A 122 -12.22 8.80 -11.01
C LEU A 122 -12.12 7.93 -12.27
N ASP A 123 -12.22 8.54 -13.48
CA ASP A 123 -12.09 7.80 -14.74
C ASP A 123 -10.68 7.26 -14.96
N ARG A 124 -9.67 8.01 -14.54
CA ARG A 124 -8.27 7.57 -14.60
C ARG A 124 -8.01 6.48 -13.56
N SER A 125 -8.52 6.67 -12.34
CA SER A 125 -8.41 5.68 -11.26
C SER A 125 -9.01 4.34 -11.67
N LEU A 126 -10.20 4.35 -12.26
CA LEU A 126 -10.85 3.12 -12.70
C LEU A 126 -9.98 2.35 -13.69
N LYS A 127 -9.45 3.03 -14.73
CA LYS A 127 -8.56 2.40 -15.71
C LYS A 127 -7.30 1.80 -15.08
N MET A 128 -6.70 2.51 -14.13
CA MET A 128 -5.49 2.03 -13.41
C MET A 128 -5.80 0.83 -12.54
N LEU A 129 -6.96 0.81 -11.87
CA LEU A 129 -7.40 -0.31 -11.05
C LEU A 129 -7.78 -1.54 -11.90
N GLU A 130 -8.40 -1.34 -13.06
CA GLU A 130 -8.64 -2.40 -14.05
C GLU A 130 -7.33 -3.02 -14.55
N GLU A 131 -6.30 -2.19 -14.82
CA GLU A 131 -4.96 -2.66 -15.19
C GLU A 131 -4.32 -3.46 -14.06
N ALA A 132 -4.35 -2.94 -12.83
CA ALA A 132 -3.84 -3.63 -11.65
C ALA A 132 -4.56 -4.95 -11.39
N TYR A 133 -5.89 -4.97 -11.50
CA TYR A 133 -6.71 -6.17 -11.35
C TYR A 133 -6.41 -7.23 -12.43
N LYS A 134 -6.22 -6.81 -13.66
CA LYS A 134 -5.83 -7.73 -14.75
C LYS A 134 -4.49 -8.41 -14.50
N ALA A 135 -3.55 -7.69 -13.88
CA ALA A 135 -2.23 -8.22 -13.52
C ALA A 135 -2.27 -9.14 -12.27
N ASN A 136 -3.12 -8.81 -11.29
CA ASN A 136 -3.27 -9.55 -10.02
C ASN A 136 -4.75 -9.81 -9.69
N PRO A 137 -5.42 -10.74 -10.36
CA PRO A 137 -6.88 -10.92 -10.29
C PRO A 137 -7.39 -11.51 -8.97
N ASP A 138 -6.50 -12.03 -8.12
CA ASP A 138 -6.82 -12.65 -6.83
C ASP A 138 -6.39 -11.79 -5.63
N SER A 139 -5.89 -10.58 -5.89
CA SER A 139 -5.52 -9.64 -4.84
C SER A 139 -6.75 -8.94 -4.27
N PHE A 140 -7.19 -9.33 -3.08
CA PHE A 140 -8.40 -8.79 -2.45
C PHE A 140 -8.36 -7.26 -2.33
N TYR A 141 -7.23 -6.65 -1.95
CA TYR A 141 -7.12 -5.20 -1.80
C TYR A 141 -7.17 -4.44 -3.14
N ILE A 142 -6.76 -5.05 -4.26
CA ILE A 142 -6.94 -4.44 -5.60
C ILE A 142 -8.41 -4.55 -6.03
N ILE A 143 -9.05 -5.69 -5.75
CA ILE A 143 -10.48 -5.89 -6.06
C ILE A 143 -11.34 -4.93 -5.24
N ASP A 144 -11.02 -4.76 -3.95
CA ASP A 144 -11.68 -3.80 -3.06
C ASP A 144 -11.61 -2.38 -3.60
N SER A 145 -10.39 -1.90 -3.93
CA SER A 145 -10.18 -0.58 -4.51
C SER A 145 -10.95 -0.39 -5.82
N LEU A 146 -11.01 -1.43 -6.68
CA LEU A 146 -11.77 -1.40 -7.93
C LEU A 146 -13.27 -1.34 -7.66
N ALA A 147 -13.78 -2.13 -6.72
CA ALA A 147 -15.17 -2.08 -6.28
C ALA A 147 -15.55 -0.70 -5.75
N TRP A 148 -14.68 -0.12 -4.92
CA TRP A 148 -14.87 1.21 -4.36
C TRP A 148 -14.88 2.31 -5.44
N ALA A 149 -14.01 2.21 -6.45
CA ALA A 149 -14.02 3.11 -7.61
C ALA A 149 -15.33 3.00 -8.40
N HIS A 150 -15.86 1.79 -8.61
CA HIS A 150 -17.18 1.59 -9.21
C HIS A 150 -18.30 2.21 -8.37
N PHE A 151 -18.25 2.03 -7.04
CA PHE A 151 -19.20 2.64 -6.10
C PHE A 151 -19.20 4.17 -6.21
N LYS A 152 -18.04 4.83 -6.14
CA LYS A 152 -17.91 6.29 -6.28
C LYS A 152 -18.40 6.80 -7.64
N LYS A 153 -18.38 5.96 -8.68
CA LYS A 153 -18.95 6.26 -10.00
C LYS A 153 -20.41 5.85 -10.15
N ASN A 154 -21.07 5.44 -9.08
CA ASN A 154 -22.47 4.96 -9.07
C ASN A 154 -22.73 3.70 -9.93
N ASN A 155 -21.69 2.91 -10.19
CA ASN A 155 -21.81 1.60 -10.85
C ASN A 155 -22.09 0.52 -9.81
N LEU A 156 -23.23 0.63 -9.12
CA LEU A 156 -23.52 -0.11 -7.88
C LEU A 156 -23.55 -1.63 -8.05
N SER A 157 -24.05 -2.15 -9.17
CA SER A 157 -24.13 -3.60 -9.41
C SER A 157 -22.73 -4.23 -9.55
N GLU A 158 -21.82 -3.56 -10.25
CA GLU A 158 -20.44 -4.05 -10.40
C GLU A 158 -19.66 -3.88 -9.10
N ALA A 159 -19.87 -2.78 -8.35
CA ALA A 159 -19.31 -2.59 -7.03
C ALA A 159 -19.69 -3.72 -6.07
N ALA A 160 -20.97 -4.08 -6.00
CA ALA A 160 -21.46 -5.17 -5.16
C ALA A 160 -20.84 -6.52 -5.58
N ARG A 161 -20.85 -6.85 -6.86
CA ARG A 161 -20.29 -8.10 -7.40
C ARG A 161 -18.79 -8.26 -7.04
N LEU A 162 -18.02 -7.19 -7.20
CA LEU A 162 -16.58 -7.20 -6.88
C LEU A 162 -16.35 -7.31 -5.37
N MET A 163 -17.12 -6.58 -4.58
CA MET A 163 -16.95 -6.60 -3.12
C MET A 163 -17.40 -7.95 -2.51
N GLU A 164 -18.43 -8.59 -3.03
CA GLU A 164 -18.81 -9.96 -2.67
C GLU A 164 -17.63 -10.94 -2.92
N LYS A 165 -16.91 -10.79 -4.06
CA LYS A 165 -15.69 -11.57 -4.33
C LYS A 165 -14.58 -11.28 -3.30
N VAL A 166 -14.43 -10.03 -2.84
CA VAL A 166 -13.46 -9.69 -1.78
C VAL A 166 -13.74 -10.45 -0.50
N ILE A 167 -15.01 -10.47 -0.06
CA ILE A 167 -15.40 -11.17 1.18
C ILE A 167 -15.19 -12.68 1.07
N ASP A 168 -15.37 -13.27 -0.09
CA ASP A 168 -15.07 -14.69 -0.33
C ASP A 168 -13.57 -15.00 -0.16
N ILE A 169 -12.69 -14.07 -0.55
CA ILE A 169 -11.23 -14.22 -0.45
C ILE A 169 -10.71 -13.87 0.94
N ALA A 170 -11.21 -12.78 1.54
CA ALA A 170 -10.74 -12.19 2.78
C ALA A 170 -11.89 -11.77 3.70
N PRO A 171 -12.62 -12.72 4.32
CA PRO A 171 -13.87 -12.46 5.02
C PRO A 171 -13.75 -11.63 6.30
N GLY A 172 -12.53 -11.41 6.80
CA GLY A 172 -12.28 -10.70 8.06
C GLY A 172 -11.68 -9.29 7.90
N GLU A 173 -11.63 -8.77 6.68
CA GLU A 173 -11.04 -7.45 6.43
C GLU A 173 -12.03 -6.32 6.74
N ALA A 174 -11.80 -5.60 7.85
CA ALA A 174 -12.71 -4.60 8.38
C ALA A 174 -13.10 -3.50 7.37
N ILE A 175 -12.12 -3.00 6.59
CA ILE A 175 -12.37 -1.96 5.58
C ILE A 175 -13.29 -2.50 4.47
N SER A 176 -13.06 -3.73 4.01
CA SER A 176 -13.88 -4.34 2.96
C SER A 176 -15.30 -4.66 3.44
N LEU A 177 -15.46 -5.00 4.73
CA LEU A 177 -16.79 -5.18 5.35
C LEU A 177 -17.55 -3.85 5.40
N ASP A 178 -16.88 -2.76 5.77
CA ASP A 178 -17.47 -1.42 5.80
C ASP A 178 -17.88 -0.96 4.39
N HIS A 179 -17.00 -1.12 3.40
CA HIS A 179 -17.30 -0.82 2.00
C HIS A 179 -18.47 -1.64 1.47
N LEU A 180 -18.57 -2.93 1.79
CA LEU A 180 -19.71 -3.77 1.37
C LEU A 180 -21.01 -3.29 2.04
N GLY A 181 -20.94 -2.89 3.31
CA GLY A 181 -22.06 -2.28 4.02
C GLY A 181 -22.59 -1.05 3.29
N ASP A 182 -21.71 -0.12 2.92
CA ASP A 182 -22.04 1.09 2.17
C ASP A 182 -22.67 0.79 0.80
N ILE A 183 -22.08 -0.15 0.08
CA ILE A 183 -22.58 -0.58 -1.24
C ILE A 183 -23.97 -1.21 -1.10
N TYR A 184 -24.18 -2.11 -0.14
CA TYR A 184 -25.48 -2.73 0.10
C TYR A 184 -26.54 -1.72 0.53
N TYR A 185 -26.18 -0.75 1.34
CA TYR A 185 -27.07 0.33 1.70
C TYR A 185 -27.53 1.13 0.46
N ALA A 186 -26.59 1.45 -0.43
CA ALA A 186 -26.87 2.18 -1.67
C ALA A 186 -27.78 1.39 -2.65
N VAL A 187 -27.66 0.07 -2.69
CA VAL A 187 -28.55 -0.81 -3.50
C VAL A 187 -29.84 -1.23 -2.76
N ASN A 188 -30.16 -0.57 -1.63
CA ASN A 188 -31.33 -0.80 -0.80
C ASN A 188 -31.40 -2.18 -0.10
N ARG A 189 -30.27 -2.89 0.04
CA ARG A 189 -30.11 -4.12 0.83
C ARG A 189 -29.79 -3.80 2.30
N LYS A 190 -30.65 -2.99 2.93
CA LYS A 190 -30.37 -2.36 4.24
C LYS A 190 -30.11 -3.34 5.38
N ARG A 191 -30.78 -4.50 5.41
CA ARG A 191 -30.57 -5.50 6.47
C ARG A 191 -29.18 -6.11 6.39
N GLU A 192 -28.72 -6.37 5.16
CA GLU A 192 -27.39 -6.91 4.90
C GLU A 192 -26.30 -5.86 5.17
N ALA A 193 -26.53 -4.60 4.81
CA ALA A 193 -25.66 -3.51 5.15
C ALA A 193 -25.39 -3.43 6.68
N ILE A 194 -26.46 -3.46 7.49
CA ILE A 194 -26.33 -3.45 8.96
C ILE A 194 -25.54 -4.67 9.45
N HIS A 195 -25.73 -5.83 8.86
CA HIS A 195 -25.01 -7.04 9.25
C HIS A 195 -23.49 -6.89 9.02
N PHE A 196 -23.04 -6.32 7.88
CA PHE A 196 -21.65 -6.14 7.58
C PHE A 196 -20.98 -5.04 8.42
N TRP A 197 -21.66 -3.93 8.70
CA TRP A 197 -21.16 -2.89 9.60
C TRP A 197 -21.03 -3.34 11.07
N GLN A 198 -21.62 -4.45 11.47
CA GLN A 198 -21.56 -4.99 12.83
C GLN A 198 -20.48 -6.08 13.01
N GLN A 199 -19.79 -6.48 11.96
CA GLN A 199 -18.69 -7.44 12.00
C GLN A 199 -17.35 -6.75 12.26
#